data_d9857fd5670e9fc3b20b41e521048924
#
_entry.id   d9857fd5670e9fc3b20b41e521048924
#
_cell.length_a   1.000
_cell.length_b   1.000
_cell.length_c   1.000
_cell.angle_alpha   90.00
_cell.angle_beta   90.00
_cell.angle_gamma   90.00
#
_symmetry.space_group_name_H-M   'P 1'
#
loop_
_entity.id
_entity.type
_entity.pdbx_description
1 polymer ?
#
loop_
_entity_poly.entity_id
_entity_poly.type
_entity_poly.pdbx_seq_one_letter_code
_entity_poly.pdbx_strand_id
1 'polypeptide(L)'
;MRPIHGIALAVAAAASAPAAFGGDFDGSKPLICATVQAMDCVAGEDCVRGFASDIGAPTFMRIDFAQKAVIGPKRTSPVRLIEGNERQLLLQGTELGFAWSIALDKDTGQMSGTLVDRDGAFVLFGACTTQ
;
A
#
# COMPACT_ATOMS: atom_id res chain seq x y z
N MET A 1 39.82 -20.28 62.47
CA MET A 1 39.49 -20.54 61.07
C MET A 1 38.04 -20.09 60.80
N ARG A 2 37.86 -19.02 60.07
CA ARG A 2 36.53 -18.49 59.69
C ARG A 2 36.26 -18.87 58.22
N PRO A 3 35.12 -19.45 57.89
CA PRO A 3 34.78 -19.69 56.50
C PRO A 3 34.28 -18.40 55.84
N ILE A 4 34.86 -18.09 54.68
CA ILE A 4 34.48 -16.97 53.82
C ILE A 4 33.28 -17.43 53.00
N HIS A 5 32.13 -16.78 53.20
CA HIS A 5 30.95 -17.01 52.38
C HIS A 5 31.06 -16.17 51.10
N GLY A 6 31.30 -16.82 49.97
CA GLY A 6 31.26 -16.21 48.67
C GLY A 6 29.80 -15.93 48.26
N ILE A 7 29.47 -14.67 48.08
CA ILE A 7 28.20 -14.22 47.49
C ILE A 7 28.34 -14.29 45.98
N ALA A 8 27.63 -15.24 45.34
CA ALA A 8 27.51 -15.30 43.90
C ALA A 8 26.47 -14.27 43.45
N LEU A 9 26.91 -13.20 42.75
CA LEU A 9 26.00 -12.29 42.06
C LEU A 9 25.52 -12.93 40.77
N ALA A 10 24.25 -13.28 40.70
CA ALA A 10 23.59 -13.67 39.47
C ALA A 10 23.22 -12.42 38.67
N VAL A 11 23.93 -12.19 37.57
CA VAL A 11 23.58 -11.14 36.61
C VAL A 11 22.46 -11.69 35.73
N ALA A 12 21.24 -11.22 35.93
CA ALA A 12 20.11 -11.47 35.03
C ALA A 12 20.28 -10.62 33.78
N ALA A 13 20.64 -11.23 32.66
CA ALA A 13 20.63 -10.59 31.38
C ALA A 13 19.18 -10.44 30.89
N ALA A 14 18.63 -9.25 30.95
CA ALA A 14 17.35 -8.93 30.37
C ALA A 14 17.51 -8.91 28.84
N ALA A 15 17.02 -9.94 28.16
CA ALA A 15 16.91 -9.97 26.71
C ALA A 15 15.79 -9.01 26.29
N SER A 16 16.14 -7.80 25.85
CA SER A 16 15.21 -6.90 25.18
C SER A 16 14.92 -7.47 23.78
N ALA A 17 13.76 -8.10 23.60
CA ALA A 17 13.25 -8.44 22.28
C ALA A 17 13.02 -7.13 21.51
N PRO A 18 13.51 -7.01 20.25
CA PRO A 18 13.16 -5.86 19.42
C PRO A 18 11.65 -5.88 19.20
N ALA A 19 10.96 -4.79 19.55
CA ALA A 19 9.58 -4.60 19.19
C ALA A 19 9.52 -4.54 17.65
N ALA A 20 8.88 -5.53 17.03
CA ALA A 20 8.57 -5.48 15.61
C ALA A 20 7.50 -4.39 15.43
N PHE A 21 7.92 -3.19 15.05
CA PHE A 21 7.00 -2.16 14.59
C PHE A 21 6.46 -2.64 13.24
N GLY A 22 5.18 -3.06 13.20
CA GLY A 22 4.46 -3.23 11.94
C GLY A 22 4.53 -1.90 11.19
N GLY A 23 4.95 -1.93 9.92
CA GLY A 23 5.04 -0.73 9.09
C GLY A 23 3.65 -0.09 8.92
N ASP A 24 3.61 1.23 8.77
CA ASP A 24 2.35 1.98 8.59
C ASP A 24 1.58 1.55 7.32
N PHE A 25 2.26 0.91 6.37
CA PHE A 25 1.71 0.50 5.08
C PHE A 25 1.61 -1.03 4.90
N ASP A 26 1.47 -1.76 6.00
CA ASP A 26 1.43 -3.23 5.99
C ASP A 26 0.02 -3.83 5.77
N GLY A 27 -0.99 -3.00 5.59
CA GLY A 27 -2.39 -3.42 5.43
C GLY A 27 -3.18 -3.50 6.74
N SER A 28 -2.59 -3.13 7.86
CA SER A 28 -3.27 -3.12 9.18
C SER A 28 -4.09 -1.85 9.44
N LYS A 29 -3.80 -0.76 8.73
CA LYS A 29 -4.43 0.54 8.90
C LYS A 29 -5.05 1.01 7.59
N PRO A 30 -6.18 1.74 7.63
CA PRO A 30 -6.70 2.40 6.45
C PRO A 30 -5.75 3.50 5.97
N LEU A 31 -5.70 3.71 4.67
CA LEU A 31 -4.82 4.68 4.02
C LEU A 31 -5.62 5.72 3.26
N ILE A 32 -5.11 6.93 3.21
CA ILE A 32 -5.47 7.94 2.22
C ILE A 32 -4.36 8.02 1.19
N CYS A 33 -4.71 7.85 -0.08
CA CYS A 33 -3.78 7.89 -1.19
C CYS A 33 -4.12 9.05 -2.13
N ALA A 34 -3.09 9.75 -2.60
CA ALA A 34 -3.21 10.79 -3.62
C ALA A 34 -2.56 10.29 -4.92
N THR A 35 -3.27 10.41 -6.03
CA THR A 35 -2.70 10.21 -7.37
C THR A 35 -2.08 11.51 -7.85
N VAL A 36 -0.77 11.52 -8.05
CA VAL A 36 -0.03 12.73 -8.44
C VAL A 36 0.26 12.80 -9.93
N GLN A 37 0.21 11.67 -10.63
CA GLN A 37 0.44 11.58 -12.06
C GLN A 37 -0.37 10.43 -12.66
N ALA A 38 -0.91 10.66 -13.85
CA ALA A 38 -1.51 9.64 -14.70
C ALA A 38 -0.84 9.58 -16.06
N MET A 39 -0.83 8.39 -16.66
CA MET A 39 -0.41 8.18 -18.05
C MET A 39 -1.56 7.49 -18.78
N ASP A 40 -1.92 8.00 -19.93
CA ASP A 40 -2.88 7.39 -20.86
C ASP A 40 -2.09 6.71 -21.98
N CYS A 41 -2.26 5.41 -22.15
CA CYS A 41 -1.50 4.57 -23.05
C CYS A 41 -2.43 3.78 -23.97
N VAL A 42 -2.27 3.94 -25.28
CA VAL A 42 -2.96 3.17 -26.32
C VAL A 42 -1.96 2.51 -27.26
N ALA A 43 -2.36 1.41 -27.89
CA ALA A 43 -1.48 0.66 -28.76
C ALA A 43 -1.00 1.50 -29.96
N GLY A 44 0.31 1.47 -30.22
CA GLY A 44 0.93 2.14 -31.36
C GLY A 44 1.20 3.64 -31.19
N GLU A 45 0.95 4.19 -30.00
CA GLU A 45 1.18 5.59 -29.68
C GLU A 45 2.00 5.73 -28.40
N ASP A 46 2.63 6.91 -28.21
CA ASP A 46 3.31 7.23 -26.97
C ASP A 46 2.29 7.47 -25.86
N CYS A 47 2.62 7.05 -24.64
CA CYS A 47 1.78 7.35 -23.47
C CYS A 47 1.74 8.86 -23.21
N VAL A 48 0.55 9.40 -22.97
CA VAL A 48 0.34 10.83 -22.69
C VAL A 48 0.24 11.04 -21.18
N ARG A 49 1.05 11.96 -20.66
CA ARG A 49 1.01 12.36 -19.26
C ARG A 49 -0.16 13.28 -18.98
N GLY A 50 -0.85 13.08 -17.87
CA GLY A 50 -1.94 13.91 -17.41
C GLY A 50 -2.19 13.76 -15.91
N PHE A 51 -3.37 14.18 -15.49
CA PHE A 51 -3.86 14.05 -14.11
C PHE A 51 -4.88 12.91 -14.01
N ALA A 52 -5.08 12.42 -12.80
CA ALA A 52 -6.09 11.39 -12.55
C ALA A 52 -7.49 11.81 -13.03
N SER A 53 -7.85 13.09 -12.86
CA SER A 53 -9.13 13.65 -13.30
C SER A 53 -9.35 13.59 -14.81
N ASP A 54 -8.27 13.65 -15.60
CA ASP A 54 -8.36 13.64 -17.06
C ASP A 54 -8.86 12.28 -17.60
N ILE A 55 -8.61 11.22 -16.83
CA ILE A 55 -9.00 9.85 -17.18
C ILE A 55 -10.18 9.35 -16.32
N GLY A 56 -10.79 10.22 -15.52
CA GLY A 56 -11.89 9.86 -14.64
C GLY A 56 -11.50 9.03 -13.40
N ALA A 57 -10.19 8.90 -13.12
CA ALA A 57 -9.70 8.28 -11.90
C ALA A 57 -9.75 9.25 -10.71
N PRO A 58 -9.87 8.76 -9.48
CA PRO A 58 -9.89 9.63 -8.30
C PRO A 58 -8.51 10.26 -8.05
N THR A 59 -8.49 11.56 -7.77
CA THR A 59 -7.29 12.25 -7.29
C THR A 59 -6.94 11.80 -5.88
N PHE A 60 -7.95 11.57 -5.04
CA PHE A 60 -7.79 11.01 -3.70
C PHE A 60 -8.67 9.78 -3.56
N MET A 61 -8.13 8.78 -2.90
CA MET A 61 -8.86 7.56 -2.56
C MET A 61 -8.48 7.09 -1.16
N ARG A 62 -9.42 6.41 -0.50
CA ARG A 62 -9.17 5.70 0.75
C ARG A 62 -9.08 4.21 0.47
N ILE A 63 -8.07 3.55 1.02
CA ILE A 63 -7.97 2.10 1.01
C ILE A 63 -8.35 1.60 2.38
N ASP A 64 -9.43 0.82 2.45
CA ASP A 64 -9.90 0.18 3.66
C ASP A 64 -9.67 -1.33 3.55
N PHE A 65 -8.64 -1.82 4.23
CA PHE A 65 -8.27 -3.22 4.17
C PHE A 65 -9.25 -4.13 4.91
N ALA A 66 -9.85 -3.64 5.99
CA ALA A 66 -10.84 -4.40 6.76
C ALA A 66 -12.12 -4.65 5.95
N GLN A 67 -12.58 -3.64 5.20
CA GLN A 67 -13.72 -3.74 4.31
C GLN A 67 -13.38 -4.27 2.93
N LYS A 68 -12.09 -4.43 2.62
CA LYS A 68 -11.59 -4.80 1.30
C LYS A 68 -12.17 -3.90 0.21
N ALA A 69 -11.95 -2.60 0.35
CA ALA A 69 -12.52 -1.59 -0.53
C ALA A 69 -11.53 -0.46 -0.83
N VAL A 70 -11.55 -0.01 -2.08
CA VAL A 70 -10.97 1.26 -2.50
C VAL A 70 -12.11 2.25 -2.67
N ILE A 71 -12.11 3.30 -1.87
CA ILE A 71 -13.21 4.27 -1.75
C ILE A 71 -12.76 5.58 -2.37
N GLY A 72 -13.34 5.94 -3.50
CA GLY A 72 -13.19 7.23 -4.14
C GLY A 72 -14.36 8.17 -3.83
N PRO A 73 -14.31 9.41 -4.32
CA PRO A 73 -15.36 10.40 -4.06
C PRO A 73 -16.71 10.07 -4.72
N LYS A 74 -16.69 9.28 -5.77
CA LYS A 74 -17.89 8.93 -6.55
C LYS A 74 -18.27 7.46 -6.44
N ARG A 75 -17.33 6.57 -6.13
CA ARG A 75 -17.51 5.11 -6.20
C ARG A 75 -16.67 4.41 -5.15
N THR A 76 -17.14 3.23 -4.77
CA THR A 76 -16.39 2.27 -3.97
C THR A 76 -16.18 1.02 -4.82
N SER A 77 -14.92 0.63 -4.98
CA SER A 77 -14.52 -0.57 -5.73
C SER A 77 -14.09 -1.66 -4.77
N PRO A 78 -14.68 -2.86 -4.84
CA PRO A 78 -14.25 -3.97 -3.99
C PRO A 78 -12.86 -4.46 -4.41
N VAL A 79 -12.03 -4.74 -3.40
CA VAL A 79 -10.73 -5.40 -3.59
C VAL A 79 -10.97 -6.91 -3.64
N ARG A 80 -10.65 -7.52 -4.78
CA ARG A 80 -10.82 -8.94 -5.03
C ARG A 80 -9.65 -9.78 -4.56
N LEU A 81 -8.45 -9.21 -4.64
CA LEU A 81 -7.20 -9.86 -4.27
C LEU A 81 -6.35 -8.89 -3.47
N ILE A 82 -5.83 -9.37 -2.36
CA ILE A 82 -4.77 -8.70 -1.57
C ILE A 82 -3.67 -9.72 -1.38
N GLU A 83 -2.51 -9.44 -1.92
CA GLU A 83 -1.31 -10.23 -1.75
C GLU A 83 -0.15 -9.32 -1.34
N GLY A 84 0.87 -9.89 -0.71
CA GLY A 84 2.01 -9.11 -0.33
C GLY A 84 3.23 -9.96 0.01
N ASN A 85 4.35 -9.28 0.08
CA ASN A 85 5.61 -9.80 0.60
C ASN A 85 6.17 -8.78 1.62
N GLU A 86 7.44 -8.91 1.98
CA GLU A 86 8.08 -8.03 2.95
C GLU A 86 8.11 -6.56 2.51
N ARG A 87 8.13 -6.29 1.19
CA ARG A 87 8.36 -4.95 0.63
C ARG A 87 7.13 -4.28 0.05
N GLN A 88 6.14 -5.06 -0.41
CA GLN A 88 4.97 -4.48 -1.09
C GLN A 88 3.68 -5.19 -0.75
N LEU A 89 2.57 -4.47 -0.90
CA LEU A 89 1.22 -5.00 -1.01
C LEU A 89 0.72 -4.84 -2.45
N LEU A 90 0.04 -5.86 -2.94
CA LEU A 90 -0.69 -5.84 -4.21
C LEU A 90 -2.18 -5.94 -3.93
N LEU A 91 -2.94 -5.01 -4.51
CA LEU A 91 -4.39 -5.01 -4.49
C LEU A 91 -4.90 -5.07 -5.91
N GLN A 92 -5.93 -5.86 -6.16
CA GLN A 92 -6.54 -5.98 -7.48
C GLN A 92 -8.06 -6.01 -7.37
N GLY A 93 -8.71 -5.51 -8.41
CA GLY A 93 -10.14 -5.51 -8.54
C GLY A 93 -10.61 -5.17 -9.94
N THR A 94 -11.91 -4.98 -10.07
CA THR A 94 -12.54 -4.54 -11.31
C THR A 94 -13.50 -3.40 -11.01
N GLU A 95 -13.60 -2.45 -11.92
CA GLU A 95 -14.52 -1.31 -11.82
C GLU A 95 -14.92 -0.83 -13.21
N LEU A 96 -16.22 -0.75 -13.50
CA LEU A 96 -16.75 -0.23 -14.76
C LEU A 96 -16.09 -0.80 -16.04
N GLY A 97 -15.80 -2.10 -16.04
CA GLY A 97 -15.17 -2.76 -17.19
C GLY A 97 -13.64 -2.70 -17.20
N PHE A 98 -13.02 -1.99 -16.28
CA PHE A 98 -11.57 -2.02 -16.09
C PHE A 98 -11.15 -3.10 -15.10
N ALA A 99 -10.05 -3.78 -15.38
CA ALA A 99 -9.26 -4.44 -14.38
C ALA A 99 -8.27 -3.43 -13.80
N TRP A 100 -8.13 -3.37 -12.48
CA TRP A 100 -7.19 -2.47 -11.84
C TRP A 100 -6.26 -3.20 -10.88
N SER A 101 -5.05 -2.68 -10.74
CA SER A 101 -4.07 -3.14 -9.76
C SER A 101 -3.42 -1.95 -9.08
N ILE A 102 -3.11 -2.09 -7.81
CA ILE A 102 -2.32 -1.14 -7.02
C ILE A 102 -1.17 -1.92 -6.39
N ALA A 103 0.05 -1.44 -6.60
CA ALA A 103 1.24 -1.85 -5.86
C ALA A 103 1.59 -0.73 -4.87
N LEU A 104 1.65 -1.08 -3.60
CA LEU A 104 1.98 -0.17 -2.50
C LEU A 104 3.32 -0.59 -1.88
N ASP A 105 4.26 0.34 -1.83
CA ASP A 105 5.53 0.16 -1.13
C ASP A 105 5.29 0.22 0.39
N LYS A 106 5.66 -0.82 1.12
CA LYS A 106 5.39 -0.97 2.56
C LYS A 106 6.27 -0.07 3.44
N ASP A 107 7.41 0.38 2.90
CA ASP A 107 8.34 1.21 3.64
C ASP A 107 8.02 2.71 3.46
N THR A 108 7.64 3.11 2.25
CA THR A 108 7.49 4.52 1.88
C THR A 108 6.06 4.99 1.70
N GLY A 109 5.11 4.07 1.48
CA GLY A 109 3.74 4.40 1.10
C GLY A 109 3.59 4.88 -0.34
N GLN A 110 4.62 4.79 -1.16
CA GLN A 110 4.51 5.09 -2.60
C GLN A 110 3.59 4.08 -3.28
N MET A 111 2.82 4.57 -4.22
CA MET A 111 1.82 3.80 -4.93
C MET A 111 2.03 3.88 -6.43
N SER A 112 1.97 2.73 -7.07
CA SER A 112 1.81 2.60 -8.52
C SER A 112 0.53 1.84 -8.81
N GLY A 113 -0.23 2.27 -9.80
CA GLY A 113 -1.49 1.63 -10.16
C GLY A 113 -1.66 1.51 -11.66
N THR A 114 -2.53 0.61 -12.07
CA THR A 114 -2.95 0.45 -13.46
C THR A 114 -4.44 0.24 -13.52
N LEU A 115 -5.05 0.77 -14.59
CA LEU A 115 -6.39 0.42 -15.03
C LEU A 115 -6.27 -0.02 -16.48
N VAL A 116 -6.82 -1.16 -16.81
CA VAL A 116 -6.72 -1.72 -18.17
C VAL A 116 -8.06 -2.25 -18.62
N ASP A 117 -8.38 -1.97 -19.87
CA ASP A 117 -9.47 -2.59 -20.60
C ASP A 117 -8.99 -3.04 -22.00
N ARG A 118 -9.89 -3.38 -22.88
CA ARG A 118 -9.55 -3.81 -24.25
C ARG A 118 -8.98 -2.69 -25.13
N ASP A 119 -9.22 -1.43 -24.77
CA ASP A 119 -8.92 -0.29 -25.62
C ASP A 119 -7.59 0.39 -25.23
N GLY A 120 -7.10 0.15 -24.01
CA GLY A 120 -5.86 0.73 -23.54
C GLY A 120 -5.55 0.49 -22.06
N ALA A 121 -4.60 1.24 -21.56
CA ALA A 121 -4.18 1.17 -20.18
C ALA A 121 -3.87 2.56 -19.63
N PHE A 122 -4.28 2.79 -18.40
CA PHE A 122 -3.84 3.94 -17.61
C PHE A 122 -2.84 3.48 -16.56
N VAL A 123 -1.79 4.27 -16.36
CA VAL A 123 -0.81 4.06 -15.29
C VAL A 123 -0.89 5.24 -14.33
N LEU A 124 -0.98 4.95 -13.05
CA LEU A 124 -1.13 5.94 -11.99
C LEU A 124 0.09 5.87 -11.06
N PHE A 125 0.59 7.03 -10.67
CA PHE A 125 1.62 7.14 -9.62
C PHE A 125 1.12 8.05 -8.52
N GLY A 126 1.41 7.68 -7.29
CA GLY A 126 0.95 8.43 -6.15
C GLY A 126 1.65 8.03 -4.85
N ALA A 127 1.09 8.50 -3.77
CA ALA A 127 1.58 8.20 -2.43
C ALA A 127 0.40 8.12 -1.45
N CYS A 128 0.60 7.31 -0.43
CA CYS A 128 -0.36 7.07 0.63
C CYS A 128 0.17 7.53 1.98
N THR A 129 -0.75 7.84 2.88
CA THR A 129 -0.49 8.07 4.30
C THR A 129 -1.52 7.33 5.12
N THR A 130 -1.20 7.02 6.36
CA THR A 130 -2.18 6.48 7.33
C THR A 130 -3.20 7.53 7.71
N GLN A 131 -4.41 7.07 8.03
CA GLN A 131 -5.50 7.88 8.55
C GLN A 131 -5.40 8.05 10.06
#